data_cb12a16622ff98cab2b1e47f5b21255c
#
_entry.id   cb12a16622ff98cab2b1e47f5b21255c
#
_cell.length_a   1.000
_cell.length_b   1.000
_cell.length_c   1.000
_cell.angle_alpha   90.00
_cell.angle_beta   90.00
_cell.angle_gamma   90.00
#
_symmetry.space_group_name_H-M   'P 1'
#
loop_
_entity.id
_entity.type
_entity.pdbx_description
1 polymer ?
#
loop_
_entity_poly.entity_id
_entity_poly.type
_entity_poly.pdbx_seq_one_letter_code
_entity_poly.pdbx_strand_id
1 'polypeptide(L)'
;MNSRTIVISAVNLTSGGPLTILQECLGYLNSSPLLATYEVIALVHDRKLADFPHIRYIELPRSKKHWINRLYYEYVYFRRLSHRLKPYLWLSLHDTTPNVRAHRRAVYMHNSIIFDSVRLRDWKFDKTYILFTLFYKYLYRINIRKNDFYIVQQNWFKESI
;
A
#
# COMPACT_ATOMS: atom_id res chain seq x y z
N MET A 1 -21.83 -4.44 -19.37
CA MET A 1 -21.11 -3.20 -18.98
C MET A 1 -19.73 -3.60 -18.48
N ASN A 2 -18.63 -3.06 -19.05
CA ASN A 2 -17.30 -3.32 -18.48
C ASN A 2 -17.22 -2.60 -17.13
N SER A 3 -17.26 -3.35 -16.02
CA SER A 3 -17.07 -2.79 -14.69
C SER A 3 -15.65 -2.21 -14.61
N ARG A 4 -15.54 -1.00 -14.05
CA ARG A 4 -14.24 -0.40 -13.79
C ARG A 4 -13.59 -1.11 -12.58
N THR A 5 -12.29 -1.28 -12.58
CA THR A 5 -11.59 -2.00 -11.52
C THR A 5 -10.99 -1.03 -10.51
N ILE A 6 -11.19 -1.31 -9.22
CA ILE A 6 -10.46 -0.70 -8.10
C ILE A 6 -9.50 -1.75 -7.55
N VAL A 7 -8.22 -1.42 -7.46
CA VAL A 7 -7.21 -2.30 -6.84
C VAL A 7 -6.79 -1.74 -5.50
N ILE A 8 -6.88 -2.55 -4.47
CA ILE A 8 -6.38 -2.27 -3.11
C ILE A 8 -5.12 -3.09 -2.87
N SER A 9 -3.99 -2.43 -2.74
CA SER A 9 -2.70 -3.08 -2.49
C SER A 9 -2.35 -3.03 -1.00
N ALA A 10 -2.31 -4.21 -0.34
CA ALA A 10 -2.15 -4.36 1.09
C ALA A 10 -1.28 -5.56 1.50
N VAL A 11 -0.31 -5.93 0.68
CA VAL A 11 0.50 -7.15 0.83
C VAL A 11 1.30 -7.24 2.14
N ASN A 12 1.49 -6.12 2.83
CA ASN A 12 2.27 -6.05 4.08
C ASN A 12 1.40 -5.92 5.33
N LEU A 13 0.10 -5.71 5.18
CA LEU A 13 -0.83 -5.47 6.28
C LEU A 13 -1.31 -6.80 6.86
N THR A 14 -0.49 -7.41 7.72
CA THR A 14 -0.74 -8.79 8.21
C THR A 14 -0.97 -8.87 9.71
N SER A 15 -0.77 -7.77 10.46
CA SER A 15 -0.93 -7.76 11.93
C SER A 15 -1.07 -6.34 12.46
N GLY A 16 -1.60 -6.21 13.68
CA GLY A 16 -1.73 -4.94 14.40
C GLY A 16 -2.62 -3.91 13.72
N GLY A 17 -2.37 -2.63 13.98
CA GLY A 17 -3.13 -1.52 13.40
C GLY A 17 -3.22 -1.52 11.88
N PRO A 18 -2.15 -1.81 11.14
CA PRO A 18 -2.22 -1.95 9.69
C PRO A 18 -3.23 -3.00 9.20
N LEU A 19 -3.34 -4.16 9.88
CA LEU A 19 -4.34 -5.17 9.54
C LEU A 19 -5.76 -4.65 9.77
N THR A 20 -6.01 -3.92 10.85
CA THR A 20 -7.31 -3.29 11.10
C THR A 20 -7.69 -2.33 9.98
N ILE A 21 -6.75 -1.52 9.49
CA ILE A 21 -6.98 -0.62 8.35
C ILE A 21 -7.40 -1.40 7.10
N LEU A 22 -6.76 -2.54 6.81
CA LEU A 22 -7.15 -3.40 5.70
C LEU A 22 -8.57 -3.93 5.87
N GLN A 23 -8.89 -4.46 7.06
CA GLN A 23 -10.21 -5.04 7.37
C GLN A 23 -11.33 -3.99 7.26
N GLU A 24 -11.14 -2.82 7.83
CA GLU A 24 -12.09 -1.70 7.75
C GLU A 24 -12.27 -1.22 6.30
N CYS A 25 -11.19 -1.05 5.56
CA CYS A 25 -11.25 -0.62 4.17
C CYS A 25 -12.03 -1.63 3.30
N LEU A 26 -11.71 -2.91 3.40
CA LEU A 26 -12.39 -3.94 2.60
C LEU A 26 -13.81 -4.19 3.09
N GLY A 27 -14.07 -4.12 4.40
CA GLY A 27 -15.42 -4.23 4.97
C GLY A 27 -16.33 -3.13 4.47
N TYR A 28 -15.87 -1.88 4.48
CA TYR A 28 -16.59 -0.74 3.91
C TYR A 28 -16.87 -0.95 2.41
N LEU A 29 -15.86 -1.33 1.63
CA LEU A 29 -16.03 -1.55 0.19
C LEU A 29 -16.99 -2.70 -0.10
N ASN A 30 -16.97 -3.78 0.69
CA ASN A 30 -17.83 -4.94 0.53
C ASN A 30 -19.34 -4.63 0.70
N SER A 31 -19.67 -3.62 1.49
CA SER A 31 -21.05 -3.14 1.70
C SER A 31 -21.38 -1.88 0.91
N SER A 32 -20.41 -1.35 0.15
CA SER A 32 -20.57 -0.09 -0.56
C SER A 32 -21.39 -0.23 -1.85
N PRO A 33 -22.25 0.76 -2.18
CA PRO A 33 -22.90 0.84 -3.49
C PRO A 33 -21.93 0.94 -4.67
N LEU A 34 -20.65 1.22 -4.42
CA LEU A 34 -19.60 1.23 -5.44
C LEU A 34 -19.46 -0.12 -6.16
N LEU A 35 -19.82 -1.24 -5.53
CA LEU A 35 -19.79 -2.58 -6.14
C LEU A 35 -20.75 -2.74 -7.32
N ALA A 36 -21.78 -1.91 -7.43
CA ALA A 36 -22.66 -1.89 -8.60
C ALA A 36 -21.93 -1.43 -9.88
N THR A 37 -20.84 -0.64 -9.73
CA THR A 37 -20.11 -0.03 -10.86
C THR A 37 -18.67 -0.53 -10.96
N TYR A 38 -18.08 -0.92 -9.84
CA TYR A 38 -16.66 -1.28 -9.75
C TYR A 38 -16.46 -2.72 -9.28
N GLU A 39 -15.54 -3.44 -9.93
CA GLU A 39 -14.94 -4.65 -9.38
C GLU A 39 -13.82 -4.27 -8.43
N VAL A 40 -13.85 -4.74 -7.19
CA VAL A 40 -12.80 -4.50 -6.21
C VAL A 40 -11.87 -5.71 -6.14
N ILE A 41 -10.58 -5.49 -6.37
CA ILE A 41 -9.52 -6.49 -6.29
C ILE A 41 -8.56 -6.13 -5.16
N ALA A 42 -8.44 -7.00 -4.16
CA ALA A 42 -7.49 -6.85 -3.06
C ALA A 42 -6.23 -7.69 -3.29
N LEU A 43 -5.06 -7.06 -3.25
CA LEU A 43 -3.76 -7.73 -3.26
C LEU A 43 -3.31 -7.89 -1.81
N VAL A 44 -3.33 -9.11 -1.32
CA VAL A 44 -3.08 -9.43 0.09
C VAL A 44 -2.00 -10.50 0.24
N HIS A 45 -1.43 -10.60 1.42
CA HIS A 45 -0.52 -11.71 1.75
C HIS A 45 -1.27 -13.03 1.84
N ASP A 46 -2.39 -13.04 2.57
CA ASP A 46 -3.28 -14.17 2.81
C ASP A 46 -4.72 -13.64 2.91
N ARG A 47 -5.64 -14.22 2.13
CA ARG A 47 -7.06 -13.86 2.12
C ARG A 47 -7.72 -14.02 3.49
N LYS A 48 -7.31 -15.01 4.27
CA LYS A 48 -7.87 -15.29 5.61
C LYS A 48 -7.78 -14.12 6.58
N LEU A 49 -6.89 -13.17 6.33
CA LEU A 49 -6.72 -11.98 7.17
C LEU A 49 -7.89 -11.00 7.06
N ALA A 50 -8.57 -10.98 5.90
CA ALA A 50 -9.70 -10.08 5.63
C ALA A 50 -10.54 -10.66 4.48
N ASP A 51 -11.38 -11.66 4.78
CA ASP A 51 -12.19 -12.37 3.78
C ASP A 51 -13.62 -11.80 3.69
N PHE A 52 -13.93 -11.16 2.55
CA PHE A 52 -15.22 -10.57 2.27
C PHE A 52 -15.78 -11.10 0.94
N PRO A 53 -17.08 -11.49 0.87
CA PRO A 53 -17.63 -12.25 -0.25
C PRO A 53 -17.64 -11.50 -1.60
N HIS A 54 -17.76 -10.18 -1.59
CA HIS A 54 -17.85 -9.37 -2.82
C HIS A 54 -16.49 -8.78 -3.26
N ILE A 55 -15.40 -9.16 -2.60
CA ILE A 55 -14.05 -8.72 -2.93
C ILE A 55 -13.30 -9.87 -3.63
N ARG A 56 -12.71 -9.57 -4.77
CA ARG A 56 -11.81 -10.50 -5.45
C ARG A 56 -10.40 -10.41 -4.87
N TYR A 57 -9.77 -11.54 -4.60
CA TYR A 57 -8.43 -11.58 -4.00
C TYR A 57 -7.37 -12.07 -4.98
N ILE A 58 -6.19 -11.48 -4.87
CA ILE A 58 -4.94 -12.00 -5.43
C ILE A 58 -3.97 -12.15 -4.26
N GLU A 59 -3.70 -13.38 -3.88
CA GLU A 59 -2.81 -13.71 -2.78
C GLU A 59 -1.35 -13.72 -3.22
N LEU A 60 -0.50 -13.09 -2.43
CA LEU A 60 0.92 -12.94 -2.70
C LEU A 60 1.75 -13.37 -1.47
N PRO A 61 1.75 -14.66 -1.11
CA PRO A 61 2.35 -15.15 0.13
C PRO A 61 3.87 -15.00 0.19
N ARG A 62 4.53 -14.80 -0.97
CA ARG A 62 5.98 -14.56 -1.03
C ARG A 62 6.37 -13.10 -0.81
N SER A 63 5.42 -12.17 -0.82
CA SER A 63 5.70 -10.72 -0.71
C SER A 63 6.40 -10.33 0.58
N LYS A 64 6.19 -11.08 1.67
CA LYS A 64 6.72 -10.82 3.01
C LYS A 64 7.96 -11.63 3.38
N LYS A 65 8.38 -12.62 2.57
CA LYS A 65 9.51 -13.49 2.90
C LYS A 65 10.83 -12.72 3.07
N HIS A 66 11.09 -11.75 2.18
CA HIS A 66 12.27 -10.89 2.20
C HIS A 66 11.89 -9.52 1.66
N TRP A 67 12.56 -8.46 2.12
CA TRP A 67 12.34 -7.10 1.66
C TRP A 67 12.57 -6.94 0.14
N ILE A 68 13.49 -7.72 -0.45
CA ILE A 68 13.71 -7.76 -1.92
C ILE A 68 12.47 -8.24 -2.65
N ASN A 69 11.76 -9.25 -2.11
CA ASN A 69 10.50 -9.71 -2.71
C ASN A 69 9.46 -8.60 -2.70
N ARG A 70 9.37 -7.84 -1.62
CA ARG A 70 8.48 -6.68 -1.54
C ARG A 70 8.79 -5.69 -2.66
N LEU A 71 10.05 -5.30 -2.83
CA LEU A 71 10.46 -4.39 -3.91
C LEU A 71 10.13 -4.96 -5.29
N TYR A 72 10.38 -6.24 -5.52
CA TYR A 72 10.01 -6.90 -6.77
C TYR A 72 8.51 -6.80 -7.03
N TYR A 73 7.65 -7.10 -6.02
CA TYR A 73 6.20 -7.00 -6.18
C TYR A 73 5.77 -5.55 -6.46
N GLU A 74 6.23 -4.59 -5.68
CA GLU A 74 5.81 -3.18 -5.81
C GLU A 74 6.29 -2.52 -7.11
N TYR A 75 7.51 -2.81 -7.56
CA TYR A 75 8.10 -2.08 -8.70
C TYR A 75 8.09 -2.85 -10.03
N VAL A 76 8.00 -4.19 -10.01
CA VAL A 76 8.01 -5.01 -11.21
C VAL A 76 6.69 -5.71 -11.44
N TYR A 77 6.24 -6.52 -10.46
CA TYR A 77 5.03 -7.33 -10.61
C TYR A 77 3.77 -6.46 -10.73
N PHE A 78 3.59 -5.45 -9.84
CA PHE A 78 2.42 -4.57 -9.88
C PHE A 78 2.37 -3.72 -11.14
N ARG A 79 3.50 -3.37 -11.72
CA ARG A 79 3.52 -2.73 -13.03
C ARG A 79 2.91 -3.62 -14.11
N ARG A 80 3.31 -4.88 -14.17
CA ARG A 80 2.76 -5.86 -15.14
C ARG A 80 1.28 -6.13 -14.87
N LEU A 81 0.91 -6.30 -13.60
CA LEU A 81 -0.46 -6.55 -13.18
C LEU A 81 -1.37 -5.38 -13.53
N SER A 82 -0.96 -4.15 -13.24
CA SER A 82 -1.72 -2.93 -13.54
C SER A 82 -1.92 -2.71 -15.05
N HIS A 83 -0.97 -3.12 -15.88
CA HIS A 83 -1.14 -3.12 -17.34
C HIS A 83 -2.23 -4.07 -17.82
N ARG A 84 -2.38 -5.23 -17.18
CA ARG A 84 -3.42 -6.21 -17.51
C ARG A 84 -4.78 -5.81 -16.98
N LEU A 85 -4.85 -5.35 -15.74
CA LEU A 85 -6.09 -4.99 -15.05
C LEU A 85 -6.65 -3.63 -15.50
N LYS A 86 -5.78 -2.72 -15.96
CA LYS A 86 -6.13 -1.32 -16.34
C LYS A 86 -7.03 -0.64 -15.30
N PRO A 87 -6.64 -0.63 -13.99
CA PRO A 87 -7.52 -0.19 -12.94
C PRO A 87 -7.88 1.29 -13.09
N TYR A 88 -9.13 1.61 -12.74
CA TYR A 88 -9.56 3.00 -12.59
C TYR A 88 -8.86 3.65 -11.40
N LEU A 89 -8.83 2.96 -10.24
CA LEU A 89 -8.12 3.41 -9.05
C LEU A 89 -7.17 2.31 -8.58
N TRP A 90 -5.95 2.72 -8.24
CA TRP A 90 -5.01 1.92 -7.45
C TRP A 90 -4.78 2.60 -6.12
N LEU A 91 -5.25 1.98 -5.02
CA LEU A 91 -5.03 2.44 -3.66
C LEU A 91 -3.98 1.57 -2.97
N SER A 92 -2.86 2.18 -2.59
CA SER A 92 -1.81 1.54 -1.78
C SER A 92 -2.03 1.83 -0.30
N LEU A 93 -2.24 0.79 0.51
CA LEU A 93 -2.44 0.91 1.96
C LEU A 93 -1.14 0.79 2.77
N HIS A 94 0.03 0.79 2.13
CA HIS A 94 1.30 0.46 2.77
C HIS A 94 2.39 1.52 2.60
N ASP A 95 2.04 2.79 2.76
CA ASP A 95 2.96 3.94 2.81
C ASP A 95 3.78 4.22 1.55
N THR A 96 4.11 3.22 0.75
CA THR A 96 4.93 3.36 -0.46
C THR A 96 4.08 3.46 -1.72
N THR A 97 4.59 4.17 -2.72
CA THR A 97 3.94 4.29 -4.02
C THR A 97 4.53 3.27 -5.00
N PRO A 98 3.82 2.20 -5.32
CA PRO A 98 4.31 1.20 -6.26
C PRO A 98 4.37 1.75 -7.68
N ASN A 99 5.16 1.09 -8.52
CA ASN A 99 5.22 1.42 -9.93
C ASN A 99 4.03 0.78 -10.68
N VAL A 100 2.94 1.52 -10.80
CA VAL A 100 1.69 1.03 -11.41
C VAL A 100 1.15 2.00 -12.47
N ARG A 101 0.33 1.47 -13.37
CA ARG A 101 -0.51 2.25 -14.30
C ARG A 101 -1.96 2.12 -13.87
N ALA A 102 -2.56 3.24 -13.53
CA ALA A 102 -3.97 3.38 -13.17
C ALA A 102 -4.47 4.73 -13.66
N HIS A 103 -5.78 4.87 -13.82
CA HIS A 103 -6.37 6.17 -14.16
C HIS A 103 -6.21 7.15 -12.99
N ARG A 104 -6.39 6.66 -11.74
CA ARG A 104 -6.12 7.38 -10.50
C ARG A 104 -5.27 6.54 -9.56
N ARG A 105 -4.39 7.20 -8.80
CA ARG A 105 -3.51 6.55 -7.82
C ARG A 105 -3.65 7.26 -6.50
N ALA A 106 -3.80 6.47 -5.45
CA ALA A 106 -3.86 6.95 -4.08
C ALA A 106 -2.91 6.14 -3.19
N VAL A 107 -2.35 6.80 -2.20
CA VAL A 107 -1.53 6.17 -1.16
C VAL A 107 -2.05 6.56 0.20
N TYR A 108 -2.20 5.57 1.08
CA TYR A 108 -2.48 5.75 2.48
C TYR A 108 -1.16 5.67 3.26
N MET A 109 -0.87 6.72 4.02
CA MET A 109 0.39 6.91 4.73
C MET A 109 0.10 7.00 6.23
N HIS A 110 0.60 6.04 7.00
CA HIS A 110 0.37 5.93 8.44
C HIS A 110 1.67 5.89 9.25
N ASN A 111 2.81 5.67 8.61
CA ASN A 111 4.09 5.52 9.28
C ASN A 111 4.88 6.83 9.26
N SER A 112 5.07 7.42 10.45
CA SER A 112 5.79 8.68 10.64
C SER A 112 7.32 8.57 10.59
N ILE A 113 7.87 7.36 10.45
CA ILE A 113 9.33 7.10 10.50
C ILE A 113 10.15 7.94 9.51
N ILE A 114 9.53 8.40 8.43
CA ILE A 114 10.18 9.27 7.44
C ILE A 114 10.55 10.65 7.99
N PHE A 115 9.88 11.08 9.06
CA PHE A 115 10.14 12.36 9.72
C PHE A 115 11.12 12.22 10.88
N ASP A 116 11.47 10.99 11.29
CA ASP A 116 12.43 10.77 12.35
C ASP A 116 13.80 11.32 11.94
N SER A 117 14.33 12.18 12.78
CA SER A 117 15.70 12.72 12.64
C SER A 117 16.70 11.73 13.19
N VAL A 118 17.25 10.88 12.33
CA VAL A 118 18.32 9.97 12.70
C VAL A 118 19.64 10.77 12.83
N ARG A 119 20.28 10.71 13.98
CA ARG A 119 21.59 11.32 14.22
C ARG A 119 22.68 10.26 14.13
N LEU A 120 23.88 10.64 13.63
CA LEU A 120 25.01 9.72 13.50
C LEU A 120 25.42 9.06 14.84
N ARG A 121 25.18 9.72 15.97
CA ARG A 121 25.43 9.16 17.31
C ARG A 121 24.54 7.95 17.63
N ASP A 122 23.36 7.85 17.01
CA ASP A 122 22.38 6.80 17.26
C ASP A 122 22.85 5.46 16.65
N TRP A 123 23.83 5.51 15.72
CA TRP A 123 24.48 4.36 15.11
C TRP A 123 25.09 3.37 16.11
N LYS A 124 25.45 3.86 17.32
CA LYS A 124 25.98 3.02 18.39
C LYS A 124 24.91 2.14 19.06
N PHE A 125 23.64 2.52 18.99
CA PHE A 125 22.53 1.86 19.69
C PHE A 125 21.79 0.84 18.82
N ASP A 126 21.39 1.23 17.62
CA ASP A 126 20.68 0.32 16.71
C ASP A 126 20.97 0.66 15.23
N LYS A 127 21.94 -0.06 14.67
CA LYS A 127 22.33 0.07 13.26
C LYS A 127 21.19 -0.35 12.31
N THR A 128 20.41 -1.36 12.70
CA THR A 128 19.32 -1.91 11.88
C THR A 128 18.20 -0.89 11.75
N TYR A 129 17.83 -0.25 12.87
CA TYR A 129 16.82 0.81 12.87
C TYR A 129 17.24 2.00 11.99
N ILE A 130 18.48 2.43 12.09
CA ILE A 130 19.01 3.56 11.31
C ILE A 130 19.01 3.25 9.82
N LEU A 131 19.55 2.08 9.44
CA LEU A 131 19.54 1.64 8.05
C LEU A 131 18.13 1.52 7.51
N PHE A 132 17.21 0.97 8.32
CA PHE A 132 15.80 0.85 7.97
C PHE A 132 15.16 2.23 7.75
N THR A 133 15.38 3.18 8.68
CA THR A 133 14.82 4.55 8.59
C THR A 133 15.33 5.28 7.35
N LEU A 134 16.63 5.22 7.09
CA LEU A 134 17.24 5.86 5.92
C LEU A 134 16.73 5.23 4.61
N PHE A 135 16.65 3.91 4.56
CA PHE A 135 16.16 3.17 3.41
C PHE A 135 14.67 3.46 3.15
N TYR A 136 13.85 3.47 4.20
CA TYR A 136 12.43 3.79 4.10
C TYR A 136 12.20 5.23 3.63
N LYS A 137 12.99 6.18 4.15
CA LYS A 137 12.97 7.58 3.71
C LYS A 137 13.21 7.73 2.20
N TYR A 138 14.06 6.86 1.64
CA TYR A 138 14.34 6.81 0.21
C TYR A 138 13.18 6.19 -0.57
N LEU A 139 12.63 5.07 -0.07
CA LEU A 139 11.50 4.38 -0.69
C LEU A 139 10.24 5.25 -0.77
N TYR A 140 9.97 6.05 0.25
CA TYR A 140 8.84 6.98 0.25
C TYR A 140 8.91 8.00 -0.89
N ARG A 141 10.11 8.45 -1.24
CA ARG A 141 10.31 9.44 -2.32
C ARG A 141 10.10 8.85 -3.70
N ILE A 142 10.25 7.52 -3.84
CA ILE A 142 10.08 6.85 -5.12
C ILE A 142 8.61 6.91 -5.52
N ASN A 143 8.35 7.49 -6.70
CA ASN A 143 7.02 7.60 -7.29
C ASN A 143 5.98 8.42 -6.49
N ILE A 144 6.30 8.99 -5.35
CA ILE A 144 5.31 9.70 -4.51
C ILE A 144 4.55 10.76 -5.31
N ARG A 145 5.26 11.54 -6.13
CA ARG A 145 4.66 12.58 -6.98
C ARG A 145 3.74 12.06 -8.09
N LYS A 146 3.66 10.73 -8.27
CA LYS A 146 2.76 10.11 -9.25
C LYS A 146 1.37 9.82 -8.69
N ASN A 147 1.15 10.03 -7.40
CA ASN A 147 -0.17 9.87 -6.79
C ASN A 147 -1.04 11.10 -7.06
N ASP A 148 -2.31 10.84 -7.32
CA ASP A 148 -3.35 11.87 -7.43
C ASP A 148 -3.88 12.25 -6.04
N PHE A 149 -3.83 11.30 -5.07
CA PHE A 149 -4.35 11.48 -3.72
C PHE A 149 -3.42 10.90 -2.66
N TYR A 150 -3.31 11.63 -1.55
CA TYR A 150 -2.61 11.23 -0.33
C TYR A 150 -3.62 11.19 0.80
N ILE A 151 -3.70 10.05 1.48
CA ILE A 151 -4.57 9.85 2.63
C ILE A 151 -3.64 9.72 3.84
N VAL A 152 -3.79 10.61 4.80
CA VAL A 152 -2.97 10.66 6.02
C VAL A 152 -3.85 10.69 7.26
N GLN A 153 -3.37 10.15 8.37
CA GLN A 153 -4.13 10.09 9.62
C GLN A 153 -4.16 11.41 10.40
N GLN A 154 -3.17 12.29 10.18
CA GLN A 154 -2.97 13.48 11.02
C GLN A 154 -2.66 14.71 10.18
N ASN A 155 -3.16 15.86 10.62
CA ASN A 155 -3.00 17.13 9.88
C ASN A 155 -1.53 17.55 9.72
N TRP A 156 -0.70 17.38 10.76
CA TRP A 156 0.72 17.73 10.68
C TRP A 156 1.47 16.92 9.60
N PHE A 157 1.04 15.69 9.36
CA PHE A 157 1.60 14.84 8.31
C PHE A 157 1.30 15.39 6.91
N LYS A 158 0.11 15.97 6.73
CA LYS A 158 -0.30 16.62 5.49
C LYS A 158 0.58 17.83 5.15
N GLU A 159 0.97 18.61 6.17
CA GLU A 159 1.81 19.80 6.00
C GLU A 159 3.27 19.47 5.67
N SER A 160 3.68 18.21 5.86
CA SER A 160 5.06 17.73 5.71
C SER A 160 5.34 16.99 4.40
N ILE A 161 4.31 16.75 3.55
CA ILE A 161 4.39 16.10 2.24
C ILE A 161 4.51 17.16 1.14
#